data_034169b3932a4d4293c8b59aacf8fb5e
#
_entry.id   034169b3932a4d4293c8b59aacf8fb5e
#
_cell.length_a   1.000
_cell.length_b   1.000
_cell.length_c   1.000
_cell.angle_alpha   90.00
_cell.angle_beta   90.00
_cell.angle_gamma   90.00
#
_symmetry.space_group_name_H-M   'P 1'
#
loop_
_entity.id
_entity.type
_entity.pdbx_description
1 polymer ?
#
loop_
_entity_poly.entity_id
_entity_poly.type
_entity_poly.pdbx_seq_one_letter_code
_entity_poly.pdbx_strand_id
1 'polypeptide(L)'
;MDLLMQLAIGILSVMITLVANVAAHLMPRQAAATPQTSSSAQPTPGGVQYSSLPSEAIGKELKFAIVLPPSYERDTKRRYPVLYFLHGMNGNEREFERRGVAAAISKLRDEGKIGEFIIVSPAGENSFYLNAKNGLRYEDAIIKDLIPYIEKTYRVIGTPATRSIQGISMGGWGALLLAFKHPEMFSTVTTHCAALVPALPNPQGTDRRSQFMLQLIGRIFGDPPDEAYFRAANPMFVVEQNLAAIKKSGIKIYFDCGEQDRLGLQEPNKAFDEKLTKLGLAHEFHLFPGNHGWEYMISVADHSYMFLWNNFKADGKHTTPVRSRAGD
;
A
#
# COMPACT_ATOMS: atom_id res chain seq x y z
N MET A 1 32.65 -13.84 -51.01
CA MET A 1 31.74 -12.72 -50.66
C MET A 1 32.49 -11.45 -51.03
N ASP A 2 32.02 -10.76 -52.04
CA ASP A 2 32.76 -9.82 -52.86
C ASP A 2 33.10 -8.50 -52.16
N LEU A 3 34.29 -7.99 -52.39
CA LEU A 3 34.81 -6.70 -51.90
C LEU A 3 33.82 -5.55 -52.18
N LEU A 4 33.09 -5.63 -53.30
CA LEU A 4 32.03 -4.68 -53.69
C LEU A 4 30.84 -4.71 -52.73
N MET A 5 30.50 -5.85 -52.12
CA MET A 5 29.40 -5.95 -51.16
C MET A 5 29.79 -5.38 -49.81
N GLN A 6 31.04 -5.47 -49.39
CA GLN A 6 31.55 -4.83 -48.15
C GLN A 6 31.65 -3.34 -48.30
N LEU A 7 32.01 -2.79 -49.48
CA LEU A 7 32.00 -1.35 -49.74
C LEU A 7 30.57 -0.75 -49.73
N ALA A 8 29.58 -1.51 -50.28
CA ALA A 8 28.18 -1.08 -50.29
C ALA A 8 27.59 -0.99 -48.89
N ILE A 9 27.90 -1.94 -47.99
CA ILE A 9 27.47 -1.93 -46.60
C ILE A 9 28.11 -0.76 -45.81
N GLY A 10 29.39 -0.47 -46.06
CA GLY A 10 30.10 0.66 -45.42
C GLY A 10 29.52 2.00 -45.82
N ILE A 11 29.21 2.21 -47.11
CA ILE A 11 28.62 3.47 -47.62
C ILE A 11 27.20 3.66 -47.10
N LEU A 12 26.38 2.62 -46.98
CA LEU A 12 25.04 2.68 -46.47
C LEU A 12 25.03 3.03 -44.96
N SER A 13 25.99 2.52 -44.18
CA SER A 13 26.14 2.82 -42.76
C SER A 13 26.54 4.29 -42.52
N VAL A 14 27.43 4.85 -43.33
CA VAL A 14 27.86 6.28 -43.25
C VAL A 14 26.72 7.24 -43.64
N MET A 15 25.93 6.85 -44.69
CA MET A 15 24.78 7.66 -45.10
C MET A 15 23.66 7.71 -44.03
N ILE A 16 23.38 6.59 -43.36
CA ILE A 16 22.38 6.55 -42.27
C ILE A 16 22.82 7.41 -41.09
N THR A 17 24.10 7.42 -40.74
CA THR A 17 24.63 8.24 -39.64
C THR A 17 24.63 9.73 -40.00
N LEU A 18 24.87 10.08 -41.27
CA LEU A 18 24.84 11.47 -41.72
C LEU A 18 23.42 12.05 -41.75
N VAL A 19 22.42 11.27 -42.18
CA VAL A 19 21.01 11.66 -42.20
C VAL A 19 20.46 11.84 -40.79
N ALA A 20 20.85 10.96 -39.83
CA ALA A 20 20.44 11.08 -38.42
C ALA A 20 20.99 12.34 -37.75
N ASN A 21 22.23 12.74 -38.07
CA ASN A 21 22.83 13.97 -37.51
C ASN A 21 22.27 15.27 -38.13
N VAL A 22 21.84 15.29 -39.38
CA VAL A 22 21.22 16.46 -40.02
C VAL A 22 19.77 16.66 -39.50
N ALA A 23 19.04 15.57 -39.24
CA ALA A 23 17.70 15.66 -38.68
C ALA A 23 17.68 16.17 -37.23
N ALA A 24 18.75 15.91 -36.45
CA ALA A 24 18.86 16.39 -35.09
C ALA A 24 19.12 17.90 -34.95
N HIS A 25 19.59 18.55 -36.03
CA HIS A 25 19.88 19.99 -36.02
C HIS A 25 18.77 20.87 -36.61
N LEU A 26 17.72 20.28 -37.18
CA LEU A 26 16.60 21.00 -37.81
C LEU A 26 15.30 20.95 -37.03
N MET A 27 15.28 20.32 -35.86
CA MET A 27 14.10 20.40 -34.98
C MET A 27 14.12 21.70 -34.20
N PRO A 28 13.04 22.51 -34.23
CA PRO A 28 12.92 23.67 -33.36
C PRO A 28 13.00 23.20 -31.90
N ARG A 29 13.87 23.83 -31.11
CA ARG A 29 13.88 23.62 -29.65
C ARG A 29 12.47 23.86 -29.14
N GLN A 30 11.80 22.80 -28.73
CA GLN A 30 10.57 22.92 -27.95
C GLN A 30 10.92 23.79 -26.72
N ALA A 31 10.25 24.92 -26.62
CA ALA A 31 10.27 25.73 -25.41
C ALA A 31 9.92 24.83 -24.22
N ALA A 32 10.68 24.96 -23.13
CA ALA A 32 10.41 24.26 -21.90
C ALA A 32 8.92 24.37 -21.56
N ALA A 33 8.22 23.25 -21.55
CA ALA A 33 6.82 23.20 -21.19
C ALA A 33 6.72 23.74 -19.75
N THR A 34 6.07 24.86 -19.60
CA THR A 34 5.58 25.35 -18.30
C THR A 34 4.87 24.19 -17.62
N PRO A 35 5.12 23.91 -16.33
CA PRO A 35 4.40 22.87 -15.63
C PRO A 35 2.91 23.17 -15.76
N GLN A 36 2.19 22.35 -16.51
CA GLN A 36 0.73 22.40 -16.53
C GLN A 36 0.29 22.06 -15.11
N THR A 37 -0.14 23.08 -14.39
CA THR A 37 -0.97 22.91 -13.21
C THR A 37 -2.17 22.06 -13.65
N SER A 38 -2.18 20.81 -13.20
CA SER A 38 -3.29 19.90 -13.42
C SER A 38 -4.57 20.63 -13.03
N SER A 39 -5.50 20.71 -13.97
CA SER A 39 -6.86 21.24 -13.80
C SER A 39 -7.42 20.74 -12.47
N SER A 40 -7.65 21.65 -11.54
CA SER A 40 -8.39 21.43 -10.31
C SER A 40 -9.86 21.20 -10.69
N ALA A 41 -10.21 19.97 -11.08
CA ALA A 41 -11.57 19.53 -11.00
C ALA A 41 -11.95 19.64 -9.52
N GLN A 42 -12.99 20.44 -9.20
CA GLN A 42 -13.47 20.58 -7.82
C GLN A 42 -13.82 19.18 -7.27
N PRO A 43 -13.32 18.80 -6.11
CA PRO A 43 -13.53 17.46 -5.59
C PRO A 43 -15.01 17.21 -5.34
N THR A 44 -15.55 16.14 -5.92
CA THR A 44 -16.87 15.66 -5.55
C THR A 44 -16.80 15.19 -4.10
N PRO A 45 -17.60 15.73 -3.15
CA PRO A 45 -17.56 15.32 -1.75
C PRO A 45 -17.77 13.80 -1.63
N GLY A 46 -16.80 13.11 -1.03
CA GLY A 46 -16.79 11.65 -0.90
C GLY A 46 -16.25 10.88 -2.10
N GLY A 47 -15.81 11.56 -3.17
CA GLY A 47 -15.17 10.95 -4.33
C GLY A 47 -13.69 10.63 -4.11
N VAL A 48 -13.17 9.68 -4.90
CA VAL A 48 -11.74 9.36 -4.92
C VAL A 48 -11.01 10.39 -5.77
N GLN A 49 -9.95 10.95 -5.22
CA GLN A 49 -9.05 11.88 -5.90
C GLN A 49 -7.69 11.21 -6.11
N TYR A 50 -7.02 11.54 -7.20
CA TYR A 50 -5.68 11.02 -7.52
C TYR A 50 -4.67 12.15 -7.48
N SER A 51 -3.54 11.91 -6.83
CA SER A 51 -2.46 12.87 -6.67
C SER A 51 -1.11 12.18 -6.66
N SER A 52 -0.04 12.95 -6.58
CA SER A 52 1.32 12.44 -6.38
C SER A 52 2.15 13.42 -5.56
N LEU A 53 3.26 12.93 -5.05
CA LEU A 53 4.30 13.73 -4.42
C LEU A 53 5.67 13.25 -4.87
N PRO A 54 6.67 14.14 -5.00
CA PRO A 54 8.05 13.75 -5.19
C PRO A 54 8.51 12.92 -3.97
N SER A 55 9.03 11.71 -4.20
CA SER A 55 9.57 10.87 -3.14
C SER A 55 11.07 10.69 -3.33
N GLU A 56 11.85 11.18 -2.38
CA GLU A 56 13.30 11.00 -2.37
C GLU A 56 13.67 9.53 -2.17
N ALA A 57 12.88 8.80 -1.40
CA ALA A 57 13.14 7.41 -1.07
C ALA A 57 13.09 6.49 -2.30
N ILE A 58 12.25 6.79 -3.28
CA ILE A 58 12.12 6.00 -4.53
C ILE A 58 12.62 6.74 -5.77
N GLY A 59 13.09 8.00 -5.63
CA GLY A 59 13.65 8.79 -6.73
C GLY A 59 12.67 9.12 -7.86
N LYS A 60 11.36 9.08 -7.59
CA LYS A 60 10.28 9.36 -8.54
C LYS A 60 9.02 9.83 -7.83
N GLU A 61 8.00 10.23 -8.61
CA GLU A 61 6.68 10.54 -8.08
C GLU A 61 6.03 9.31 -7.42
N LEU A 62 5.66 9.44 -6.15
CA LEU A 62 4.80 8.50 -5.46
C LEU A 62 3.35 8.90 -5.69
N LYS A 63 2.65 8.11 -6.50
CA LYS A 63 1.22 8.31 -6.77
C LYS A 63 0.38 7.79 -5.61
N PHE A 64 -0.74 8.43 -5.34
CA PHE A 64 -1.71 7.95 -4.35
C PHE A 64 -3.13 8.35 -4.73
N ALA A 65 -4.09 7.57 -4.28
CA ALA A 65 -5.49 7.97 -4.21
C ALA A 65 -5.80 8.48 -2.80
N ILE A 66 -6.69 9.47 -2.71
CA ILE A 66 -7.20 9.97 -1.45
C ILE A 66 -8.73 10.06 -1.48
N VAL A 67 -9.38 9.62 -0.41
CA VAL A 67 -10.82 9.76 -0.21
C VAL A 67 -11.04 10.69 0.96
N LEU A 68 -11.64 11.83 0.68
CA LEU A 68 -12.01 12.80 1.70
C LEU A 68 -13.43 12.53 2.19
N PRO A 69 -13.70 12.63 3.49
CA PRO A 69 -15.03 12.36 4.03
C PRO A 69 -16.06 13.42 3.57
N PRO A 70 -17.36 13.10 3.52
CA PRO A 70 -18.41 13.99 3.02
C PRO A 70 -18.50 15.34 3.72
N SER A 71 -18.12 15.43 5.02
CA SER A 71 -18.10 16.69 5.73
C SER A 71 -16.84 17.53 5.48
N TYR A 72 -15.85 17.02 4.75
CA TYR A 72 -14.55 17.67 4.60
C TYR A 72 -14.67 19.10 4.08
N GLU A 73 -15.43 19.34 3.00
CA GLU A 73 -15.59 20.69 2.45
C GLU A 73 -16.55 21.58 3.27
N ARG A 74 -17.51 20.98 3.98
CA ARG A 74 -18.51 21.72 4.77
C ARG A 74 -17.98 22.17 6.11
N ASP A 75 -17.17 21.35 6.78
CA ASP A 75 -16.56 21.63 8.07
C ASP A 75 -15.05 21.87 7.92
N THR A 76 -14.70 23.08 7.55
CA THR A 76 -13.33 23.50 7.26
C THR A 76 -12.41 23.53 8.48
N LYS A 77 -12.97 23.45 9.70
CA LYS A 77 -12.18 23.42 10.95
C LYS A 77 -11.94 21.99 11.46
N ARG A 78 -12.73 21.03 11.02
CA ARG A 78 -12.63 19.65 11.47
C ARG A 78 -11.38 18.97 10.92
N ARG A 79 -10.72 18.22 11.79
CA ARG A 79 -9.63 17.30 11.44
C ARG A 79 -10.11 15.87 11.59
N TYR A 80 -9.53 14.96 10.81
CA TYR A 80 -10.01 13.59 10.66
C TYR A 80 -8.93 12.59 11.01
N PRO A 81 -9.28 11.40 11.54
CA PRO A 81 -8.40 10.26 11.55
C PRO A 81 -7.99 9.89 10.11
N VAL A 82 -6.92 9.15 9.95
CA VAL A 82 -6.42 8.72 8.63
C VAL A 82 -6.13 7.22 8.60
N LEU A 83 -6.56 6.59 7.51
CA LEU A 83 -6.25 5.22 7.16
C LEU A 83 -5.32 5.20 5.94
N TYR A 84 -4.18 4.53 6.04
CA TYR A 84 -3.32 4.20 4.92
C TYR A 84 -3.65 2.79 4.44
N PHE A 85 -4.10 2.66 3.19
CA PHE A 85 -4.54 1.41 2.59
C PHE A 85 -3.53 0.91 1.56
N LEU A 86 -3.00 -0.30 1.73
CA LEU A 86 -1.96 -0.91 0.90
C LEU A 86 -2.56 -2.00 0.00
N HIS A 87 -2.43 -1.81 -1.33
CA HIS A 87 -2.97 -2.74 -2.32
C HIS A 87 -2.16 -4.05 -2.41
N GLY A 88 -2.75 -5.07 -3.02
CA GLY A 88 -2.10 -6.35 -3.30
C GLY A 88 -1.16 -6.30 -4.51
N MET A 89 -0.49 -7.43 -4.79
CA MET A 89 0.43 -7.59 -5.92
C MET A 89 -0.25 -7.23 -7.25
N ASN A 90 0.51 -6.59 -8.15
CA ASN A 90 0.08 -6.08 -9.46
C ASN A 90 -1.03 -5.00 -9.39
N GLY A 91 -1.30 -4.46 -8.20
CA GLY A 91 -2.19 -3.33 -8.02
C GLY A 91 -1.46 -1.98 -8.15
N ASN A 92 -2.24 -0.94 -7.97
CA ASN A 92 -1.78 0.45 -7.88
C ASN A 92 -2.77 1.28 -7.03
N GLU A 93 -2.57 2.59 -6.96
CA GLU A 93 -3.42 3.52 -6.20
C GLU A 93 -4.91 3.48 -6.60
N ARG A 94 -5.23 3.01 -7.82
CA ARG A 94 -6.61 2.98 -8.36
C ARG A 94 -7.40 1.75 -7.90
N GLU A 95 -6.76 0.72 -7.38
CA GLU A 95 -7.44 -0.52 -6.97
C GLU A 95 -8.49 -0.26 -5.89
N PHE A 96 -8.24 0.67 -4.99
CA PHE A 96 -9.16 1.02 -3.91
C PHE A 96 -10.55 1.41 -4.44
N GLU A 97 -10.62 2.22 -5.49
CA GLU A 97 -11.87 2.60 -6.15
C GLU A 97 -12.38 1.51 -7.08
N ARG A 98 -11.52 1.02 -7.99
CA ARG A 98 -11.91 0.05 -9.04
C ARG A 98 -12.46 -1.25 -8.48
N ARG A 99 -12.05 -1.65 -7.28
CA ARG A 99 -12.51 -2.85 -6.60
C ARG A 99 -13.70 -2.65 -5.68
N GLY A 100 -14.23 -1.44 -5.58
CA GLY A 100 -15.42 -1.15 -4.80
C GLY A 100 -15.18 -0.98 -3.29
N VAL A 101 -13.94 -0.90 -2.84
CA VAL A 101 -13.62 -0.70 -1.41
C VAL A 101 -14.15 0.64 -0.91
N ALA A 102 -13.99 1.71 -1.70
CA ALA A 102 -14.53 3.03 -1.38
C ALA A 102 -16.06 3.00 -1.20
N ALA A 103 -16.77 2.25 -2.05
CA ALA A 103 -18.21 2.09 -1.97
C ALA A 103 -18.63 1.29 -0.71
N ALA A 104 -17.90 0.23 -0.37
CA ALA A 104 -18.16 -0.55 0.85
C ALA A 104 -18.03 0.30 2.11
N ILE A 105 -16.98 1.13 2.20
CA ILE A 105 -16.79 2.06 3.33
C ILE A 105 -17.89 3.12 3.37
N SER A 106 -18.27 3.68 2.23
CA SER A 106 -19.39 4.64 2.17
C SER A 106 -20.68 4.03 2.72
N LYS A 107 -20.99 2.80 2.32
CA LYS A 107 -22.15 2.08 2.83
C LYS A 107 -22.10 1.92 4.36
N LEU A 108 -20.98 1.47 4.92
CA LEU A 108 -20.84 1.31 6.37
C LEU A 108 -21.00 2.63 7.13
N ARG A 109 -20.52 3.73 6.57
CA ARG A 109 -20.70 5.06 7.12
C ARG A 109 -22.15 5.50 7.05
N ASP A 110 -22.83 5.31 5.92
CA ASP A 110 -24.22 5.69 5.72
C ASP A 110 -25.17 4.87 6.63
N GLU A 111 -24.79 3.63 6.94
CA GLU A 111 -25.43 2.78 7.94
C GLU A 111 -25.12 3.17 9.40
N GLY A 112 -24.23 4.15 9.60
CA GLY A 112 -23.83 4.60 10.94
C GLY A 112 -22.92 3.63 11.70
N LYS A 113 -22.39 2.60 11.05
CA LYS A 113 -21.49 1.60 11.65
C LYS A 113 -20.10 2.15 11.92
N ILE A 114 -19.66 3.08 11.08
CA ILE A 114 -18.38 3.77 11.20
C ILE A 114 -18.58 5.27 11.01
N GLY A 115 -17.65 6.07 11.50
CA GLY A 115 -17.64 7.50 11.25
C GLY A 115 -16.76 7.92 10.08
N GLU A 116 -16.39 9.18 10.07
CA GLU A 116 -15.64 9.82 9.00
C GLU A 116 -14.15 9.85 9.27
N PHE A 117 -13.36 9.37 8.32
CA PHE A 117 -11.90 9.43 8.29
C PHE A 117 -11.40 9.62 6.85
N ILE A 118 -10.18 10.11 6.72
CA ILE A 118 -9.49 10.22 5.43
C ILE A 118 -8.87 8.85 5.10
N ILE A 119 -8.89 8.47 3.82
CA ILE A 119 -8.23 7.25 3.34
C ILE A 119 -7.20 7.64 2.31
N VAL A 120 -6.00 7.08 2.42
CA VAL A 120 -4.88 7.29 1.49
C VAL A 120 -4.41 5.94 0.99
N SER A 121 -4.42 5.73 -0.32
CA SER A 121 -3.97 4.49 -0.96
C SER A 121 -2.79 4.79 -1.89
N PRO A 122 -1.54 4.57 -1.45
CA PRO A 122 -0.37 4.79 -2.29
C PRO A 122 -0.17 3.67 -3.31
N ALA A 123 0.46 4.02 -4.44
CA ALA A 123 1.04 3.05 -5.34
C ALA A 123 2.26 2.41 -4.69
N GLY A 124 2.25 1.09 -4.54
CA GLY A 124 3.34 0.33 -3.90
C GLY A 124 4.09 -0.58 -4.88
N GLU A 125 3.69 -0.63 -6.16
CA GLU A 125 4.19 -1.61 -7.12
C GLU A 125 4.19 -3.03 -6.54
N ASN A 126 5.18 -3.86 -6.87
CA ASN A 126 5.37 -5.19 -6.28
C ASN A 126 6.50 -5.17 -5.23
N SER A 127 6.55 -4.14 -4.38
CA SER A 127 7.63 -3.87 -3.42
C SER A 127 7.46 -4.54 -2.06
N PHE A 128 6.31 -5.14 -1.77
CA PHE A 128 5.92 -5.54 -0.41
C PHE A 128 5.97 -4.38 0.60
N TYR A 129 6.01 -3.14 0.11
CA TYR A 129 6.10 -1.90 0.90
C TYR A 129 7.31 -1.87 1.85
N LEU A 130 8.39 -2.52 1.46
CA LEU A 130 9.65 -2.52 2.20
C LEU A 130 10.76 -1.81 1.42
N ASN A 131 11.85 -1.51 2.09
CA ASN A 131 13.05 -1.04 1.42
C ASN A 131 13.70 -2.25 0.74
N ALA A 132 13.83 -2.27 -0.58
CA ALA A 132 14.53 -3.35 -1.25
C ALA A 132 16.04 -3.27 -0.94
N LYS A 133 16.70 -4.42 -0.81
CA LYS A 133 18.14 -4.47 -0.46
C LYS A 133 19.00 -3.69 -1.46
N ASN A 134 18.68 -3.81 -2.75
CA ASN A 134 19.40 -3.16 -3.85
C ASN A 134 18.42 -2.41 -4.78
N GLY A 135 17.47 -1.65 -4.22
CA GLY A 135 16.43 -1.05 -5.04
C GLY A 135 15.65 0.06 -4.34
N LEU A 136 14.40 0.21 -4.73
CA LEU A 136 13.52 1.27 -4.26
C LEU A 136 13.16 1.08 -2.77
N ARG A 137 13.06 2.19 -2.07
CA ARG A 137 12.87 2.24 -0.62
C ARG A 137 11.41 2.58 -0.28
N TYR A 138 10.49 1.66 -0.54
CA TYR A 138 9.05 1.90 -0.35
C TYR A 138 8.62 2.05 1.11
N GLU A 139 9.28 1.40 2.07
CA GLU A 139 9.08 1.66 3.51
C GLU A 139 9.34 3.13 3.82
N ASP A 140 10.50 3.65 3.41
CA ASP A 140 10.85 5.05 3.61
C ASP A 140 9.90 6.00 2.85
N ALA A 141 9.49 5.64 1.64
CA ALA A 141 8.54 6.44 0.87
C ALA A 141 7.18 6.59 1.59
N ILE A 142 6.71 5.55 2.27
CA ILE A 142 5.48 5.64 3.07
C ILE A 142 5.73 6.42 4.37
N ILE A 143 6.77 6.05 5.12
CA ILE A 143 6.99 6.56 6.48
C ILE A 143 7.55 7.99 6.48
N LYS A 144 8.49 8.30 5.56
CA LYS A 144 9.22 9.57 5.57
C LYS A 144 8.71 10.59 4.58
N ASP A 145 8.11 10.15 3.46
CA ASP A 145 7.64 11.06 2.42
C ASP A 145 6.10 11.21 2.47
N LEU A 146 5.35 10.11 2.34
CA LEU A 146 3.89 10.16 2.21
C LEU A 146 3.19 10.63 3.49
N ILE A 147 3.45 10.00 4.62
CA ILE A 147 2.76 10.32 5.89
C ILE A 147 2.95 11.79 6.27
N PRO A 148 4.18 12.36 6.28
CA PRO A 148 4.38 13.78 6.57
C PRO A 148 3.70 14.70 5.53
N TYR A 149 3.73 14.32 4.25
CA TYR A 149 3.06 15.10 3.20
C TYR A 149 1.55 15.17 3.41
N ILE A 150 0.90 14.04 3.70
CA ILE A 150 -0.54 13.97 3.96
C ILE A 150 -0.90 14.81 5.19
N GLU A 151 -0.15 14.71 6.27
CA GLU A 151 -0.40 15.44 7.51
C GLU A 151 -0.19 16.95 7.38
N LYS A 152 0.71 17.38 6.49
CA LYS A 152 0.93 18.78 6.16
C LYS A 152 -0.14 19.34 5.23
N THR A 153 -0.62 18.54 4.29
CA THR A 153 -1.46 19.00 3.18
C THR A 153 -2.96 18.92 3.49
N TYR A 154 -3.37 17.90 4.25
CA TYR A 154 -4.77 17.63 4.52
C TYR A 154 -5.11 17.81 6.01
N ARG A 155 -6.41 17.99 6.31
CA ARG A 155 -6.88 18.16 7.68
C ARG A 155 -6.96 16.83 8.41
N VAL A 156 -5.84 16.19 8.65
CA VAL A 156 -5.71 15.00 9.50
C VAL A 156 -5.35 15.40 10.94
N ILE A 157 -5.76 14.61 11.92
CA ILE A 157 -5.42 14.87 13.33
C ILE A 157 -3.90 14.70 13.55
N GLY A 158 -3.26 13.79 12.82
CA GLY A 158 -1.80 13.66 12.76
C GLY A 158 -1.16 13.07 14.02
N THR A 159 -1.91 12.29 14.79
CA THR A 159 -1.38 11.58 15.97
C THR A 159 -1.36 10.06 15.74
N PRO A 160 -0.47 9.32 16.40
CA PRO A 160 -0.51 7.86 16.34
C PRO A 160 -1.88 7.28 16.68
N ALA A 161 -2.57 7.84 17.67
CA ALA A 161 -3.88 7.38 18.12
C ALA A 161 -4.99 7.46 17.06
N THR A 162 -4.78 8.24 16.01
CA THR A 162 -5.73 8.48 14.91
C THR A 162 -5.18 8.10 13.54
N ARG A 163 -4.06 7.38 13.52
CA ARG A 163 -3.45 6.85 12.29
C ARG A 163 -3.52 5.34 12.29
N SER A 164 -4.08 4.77 11.23
CA SER A 164 -4.20 3.33 11.04
C SER A 164 -3.65 2.90 9.70
N ILE A 165 -3.25 1.65 9.60
CA ILE A 165 -2.75 1.04 8.36
C ILE A 165 -3.51 -0.25 8.08
N GLN A 166 -3.89 -0.45 6.82
CA GLN A 166 -4.59 -1.64 6.36
C GLN A 166 -3.98 -2.15 5.06
N GLY A 167 -4.07 -3.44 4.80
CA GLY A 167 -3.64 -3.98 3.52
C GLY A 167 -4.24 -5.33 3.17
N ILE A 168 -4.20 -5.65 1.89
CA ILE A 168 -4.63 -6.95 1.36
C ILE A 168 -3.45 -7.68 0.71
N SER A 169 -3.31 -8.99 0.96
CA SER A 169 -2.30 -9.84 0.31
C SER A 169 -0.87 -9.30 0.51
N MET A 170 -0.16 -8.91 -0.54
CA MET A 170 1.12 -8.20 -0.47
C MET A 170 1.02 -6.94 0.41
N GLY A 171 -0.07 -6.18 0.29
CA GLY A 171 -0.32 -5.00 1.15
C GLY A 171 -0.53 -5.38 2.61
N GLY A 172 -1.09 -6.57 2.87
CA GLY A 172 -1.20 -7.13 4.23
C GLY A 172 0.17 -7.41 4.85
N TRP A 173 1.10 -7.99 4.08
CA TRP A 173 2.50 -8.08 4.52
C TRP A 173 3.06 -6.70 4.86
N GLY A 174 2.91 -5.73 3.92
CA GLY A 174 3.42 -4.37 4.11
C GLY A 174 2.82 -3.68 5.33
N ALA A 175 1.52 -3.80 5.55
CA ALA A 175 0.84 -3.19 6.68
C ALA A 175 1.35 -3.74 8.02
N LEU A 176 1.48 -5.07 8.15
CA LEU A 176 2.05 -5.70 9.35
C LEU A 176 3.52 -5.31 9.53
N LEU A 177 4.32 -5.32 8.45
CA LEU A 177 5.73 -4.95 8.52
C LEU A 177 5.91 -3.52 9.03
N LEU A 178 5.22 -2.56 8.42
CA LEU A 178 5.32 -1.15 8.79
C LEU A 178 4.81 -0.91 10.22
N ALA A 179 3.70 -1.55 10.60
CA ALA A 179 3.14 -1.45 11.93
C ALA A 179 4.07 -2.02 13.01
N PHE A 180 4.78 -3.11 12.72
CA PHE A 180 5.69 -3.73 13.70
C PHE A 180 7.10 -3.12 13.73
N LYS A 181 7.54 -2.50 12.64
CA LYS A 181 8.80 -1.74 12.62
C LYS A 181 8.64 -0.35 13.23
N HIS A 182 7.45 0.25 13.11
CA HIS A 182 7.13 1.60 13.57
C HIS A 182 5.87 1.60 14.45
N PRO A 183 5.83 0.79 15.52
CA PRO A 183 4.61 0.61 16.32
C PRO A 183 4.16 1.87 17.06
N GLU A 184 5.05 2.84 17.21
CA GLU A 184 4.75 4.16 17.77
C GLU A 184 3.97 5.06 16.81
N MET A 185 3.87 4.70 15.52
CA MET A 185 3.23 5.53 14.51
C MET A 185 1.75 5.21 14.30
N PHE A 186 1.29 4.02 14.66
CA PHE A 186 -0.06 3.54 14.32
C PHE A 186 -0.84 3.08 15.56
N SER A 187 -2.13 3.41 15.61
CA SER A 187 -3.06 2.87 16.62
C SER A 187 -3.52 1.46 16.28
N THR A 188 -3.66 1.17 14.98
CA THR A 188 -4.33 -0.03 14.51
C THR A 188 -3.70 -0.51 13.21
N VAL A 189 -3.52 -1.83 13.08
CA VAL A 189 -3.23 -2.51 11.82
C VAL A 189 -4.32 -3.54 11.54
N THR A 190 -4.84 -3.54 10.30
CA THR A 190 -5.81 -4.54 9.84
C THR A 190 -5.35 -5.15 8.52
N THR A 191 -5.50 -6.47 8.34
CA THR A 191 -5.11 -7.09 7.07
C THR A 191 -6.08 -8.17 6.61
N HIS A 192 -6.17 -8.33 5.28
CA HIS A 192 -6.96 -9.37 4.63
C HIS A 192 -6.06 -10.28 3.80
N CYS A 193 -6.13 -11.59 4.03
CA CYS A 193 -5.32 -12.60 3.33
C CYS A 193 -3.85 -12.18 3.22
N ALA A 194 -3.23 -11.73 4.32
CA ALA A 194 -1.85 -11.26 4.30
C ALA A 194 -0.91 -12.30 3.68
N ALA A 195 -0.06 -11.86 2.74
CA ALA A 195 0.84 -12.76 2.01
C ALA A 195 2.03 -13.21 2.89
N LEU A 196 1.73 -13.75 4.06
CA LEU A 196 2.73 -14.23 5.02
C LEU A 196 3.48 -15.44 4.45
N VAL A 197 4.79 -15.37 4.44
CA VAL A 197 5.68 -16.43 3.92
C VAL A 197 6.69 -16.78 4.99
N PRO A 198 6.66 -18.01 5.53
CA PRO A 198 7.52 -18.40 6.65
C PRO A 198 9.00 -18.57 6.27
N ALA A 199 9.27 -18.80 4.99
CA ALA A 199 10.62 -19.04 4.46
C ALA A 199 10.76 -18.53 3.03
N LEU A 200 11.99 -18.29 2.60
CA LEU A 200 12.30 -18.04 1.19
C LEU A 200 11.89 -19.25 0.33
N PRO A 201 11.41 -19.04 -0.91
CA PRO A 201 11.09 -20.13 -1.81
C PRO A 201 12.33 -20.97 -2.13
N ASN A 202 12.10 -22.25 -2.45
CA ASN A 202 13.18 -23.15 -2.86
C ASN A 202 13.88 -22.59 -4.13
N PRO A 203 15.18 -22.27 -4.07
CA PRO A 203 15.92 -21.73 -5.21
C PRO A 203 16.02 -22.70 -6.40
N GLN A 204 15.75 -23.98 -6.19
CA GLN A 204 15.76 -25.02 -7.23
C GLN A 204 14.37 -25.27 -7.86
N GLY A 205 13.37 -24.46 -7.49
CA GLY A 205 12.03 -24.57 -8.08
C GLY A 205 12.06 -24.27 -9.59
N THR A 206 11.63 -25.23 -10.41
CA THR A 206 11.69 -25.13 -11.89
C THR A 206 10.35 -24.77 -12.52
N ASP A 207 9.24 -24.84 -11.76
CA ASP A 207 7.95 -24.46 -12.27
C ASP A 207 7.81 -22.94 -12.44
N ARG A 208 6.89 -22.51 -13.31
CA ARG A 208 6.72 -21.11 -13.69
C ARG A 208 6.40 -20.20 -12.49
N ARG A 209 5.65 -20.70 -11.50
CA ARG A 209 5.30 -19.94 -10.29
C ARG A 209 6.53 -19.73 -9.41
N SER A 210 7.31 -20.80 -9.18
CA SER A 210 8.56 -20.75 -8.43
C SER A 210 9.55 -19.78 -9.07
N GLN A 211 9.74 -19.82 -10.38
CA GLN A 211 10.62 -18.91 -11.10
C GLN A 211 10.18 -17.45 -11.00
N PHE A 212 8.88 -17.17 -11.11
CA PHE A 212 8.35 -15.82 -10.92
C PHE A 212 8.60 -15.33 -9.50
N MET A 213 8.35 -16.16 -8.48
CA MET A 213 8.58 -15.80 -7.07
C MET A 213 10.06 -15.58 -6.79
N LEU A 214 10.95 -16.40 -7.34
CA LEU A 214 12.40 -16.22 -7.20
C LEU A 214 12.88 -14.89 -7.80
N GLN A 215 12.40 -14.52 -8.99
CA GLN A 215 12.74 -13.23 -9.61
C GLN A 215 12.22 -12.04 -8.75
N LEU A 216 10.99 -12.13 -8.25
CA LEU A 216 10.42 -11.09 -7.41
C LEU A 216 11.20 -10.94 -6.12
N ILE A 217 11.48 -12.04 -5.46
CA ILE A 217 12.23 -12.10 -4.20
C ILE A 217 13.67 -11.63 -4.39
N GLY A 218 14.31 -12.01 -5.49
CA GLY A 218 15.64 -11.54 -5.83
C GLY A 218 15.74 -10.03 -5.95
N ARG A 219 14.73 -9.37 -6.55
CA ARG A 219 14.68 -7.90 -6.64
C ARG A 219 14.56 -7.22 -5.28
N ILE A 220 13.93 -7.87 -4.32
CA ILE A 220 13.61 -7.30 -3.00
C ILE A 220 14.71 -7.62 -1.99
N PHE A 221 15.09 -8.90 -1.89
CA PHE A 221 15.98 -9.41 -0.85
C PHE A 221 17.43 -9.65 -1.34
N GLY A 222 17.72 -9.34 -2.61
CA GLY A 222 19.02 -9.57 -3.24
C GLY A 222 19.07 -10.88 -4.06
N ASP A 223 20.04 -10.98 -4.94
CA ASP A 223 20.24 -12.17 -5.79
C ASP A 223 21.71 -12.65 -5.62
N PRO A 224 21.92 -13.79 -4.96
CA PRO A 224 20.94 -14.64 -4.28
C PRO A 224 20.23 -13.93 -3.11
N PRO A 225 19.00 -14.34 -2.73
CA PRO A 225 18.26 -13.72 -1.63
C PRO A 225 19.02 -13.83 -0.30
N ASP A 226 19.14 -12.70 0.39
CA ASP A 226 19.75 -12.61 1.71
C ASP A 226 18.77 -13.05 2.81
N GLU A 227 19.01 -14.21 3.42
CA GLU A 227 18.18 -14.76 4.47
C GLU A 227 18.08 -13.84 5.70
N ALA A 228 19.17 -13.21 6.09
CA ALA A 228 19.18 -12.30 7.23
C ALA A 228 18.32 -11.07 6.96
N TYR A 229 18.41 -10.53 5.73
CA TYR A 229 17.58 -9.40 5.31
C TYR A 229 16.11 -9.79 5.18
N PHE A 230 15.80 -10.98 4.63
CA PHE A 230 14.44 -11.52 4.58
C PHE A 230 13.82 -11.59 5.97
N ARG A 231 14.54 -12.11 6.97
CA ARG A 231 14.04 -12.20 8.35
C ARG A 231 13.85 -10.82 8.98
N ALA A 232 14.75 -9.87 8.72
CA ALA A 232 14.67 -8.50 9.22
C ALA A 232 13.53 -7.67 8.56
N ALA A 233 13.00 -8.11 7.41
CA ALA A 233 11.95 -7.44 6.68
C ALA A 233 10.67 -8.29 6.53
N ASN A 234 10.52 -9.35 7.33
CA ASN A 234 9.35 -10.22 7.32
C ASN A 234 8.55 -10.06 8.62
N PRO A 235 7.27 -9.69 8.56
CA PRO A 235 6.46 -9.44 9.75
C PRO A 235 6.40 -10.63 10.71
N MET A 236 6.51 -11.87 10.19
CA MET A 236 6.53 -13.08 11.03
C MET A 236 7.73 -13.17 11.97
N PHE A 237 8.84 -12.47 11.66
CA PHE A 237 10.05 -12.41 12.51
C PHE A 237 10.19 -11.05 13.18
N VAL A 238 9.83 -9.97 12.51
CA VAL A 238 9.90 -8.60 13.05
C VAL A 238 9.05 -8.45 14.30
N VAL A 239 7.91 -9.13 14.38
CA VAL A 239 7.05 -9.11 15.56
C VAL A 239 7.75 -9.61 16.84
N GLU A 240 8.66 -10.57 16.73
CA GLU A 240 9.49 -11.05 17.86
C GLU A 240 10.62 -10.07 18.16
N GLN A 241 11.28 -9.58 17.11
CA GLN A 241 12.42 -8.65 17.24
C GLN A 241 12.00 -7.35 17.91
N ASN A 242 10.80 -6.85 17.63
CA ASN A 242 10.29 -5.58 18.16
C ASN A 242 9.20 -5.76 19.24
N LEU A 243 9.08 -6.94 19.84
CA LEU A 243 8.01 -7.30 20.76
C LEU A 243 7.79 -6.27 21.88
N ALA A 244 8.89 -5.81 22.50
CA ALA A 244 8.80 -4.85 23.59
C ALA A 244 8.21 -3.50 23.15
N ALA A 245 8.60 -2.99 21.98
CA ALA A 245 8.08 -1.75 21.41
C ALA A 245 6.61 -1.89 20.99
N ILE A 246 6.25 -3.04 20.39
CA ILE A 246 4.87 -3.36 20.00
C ILE A 246 3.96 -3.41 21.23
N LYS A 247 4.38 -4.10 22.30
CA LYS A 247 3.62 -4.14 23.56
C LYS A 247 3.47 -2.74 24.18
N LYS A 248 4.53 -1.96 24.19
CA LYS A 248 4.54 -0.59 24.73
C LYS A 248 3.61 0.35 23.95
N SER A 249 3.54 0.24 22.63
CA SER A 249 2.68 1.08 21.80
C SER A 249 1.18 0.83 22.02
N GLY A 250 0.82 -0.39 22.39
CA GLY A 250 -0.57 -0.81 22.55
C GLY A 250 -1.35 -0.88 21.24
N ILE A 251 -0.64 -0.99 20.10
CA ILE A 251 -1.25 -1.13 18.77
C ILE A 251 -2.27 -2.27 18.75
N LYS A 252 -3.40 -2.03 18.08
CA LYS A 252 -4.46 -3.00 17.90
C LYS A 252 -4.26 -3.76 16.60
N ILE A 253 -4.37 -5.07 16.65
CA ILE A 253 -4.05 -5.97 15.55
C ILE A 253 -5.30 -6.76 15.18
N TYR A 254 -5.70 -6.69 13.91
CA TYR A 254 -6.77 -7.49 13.33
C TYR A 254 -6.28 -8.09 12.01
N PHE A 255 -6.56 -9.35 11.78
CA PHE A 255 -6.34 -9.94 10.46
C PHE A 255 -7.32 -11.08 10.20
N ASP A 256 -7.61 -11.30 8.93
CA ASP A 256 -8.45 -12.39 8.47
C ASP A 256 -7.91 -13.03 7.18
N CYS A 257 -8.40 -14.22 6.88
CA CYS A 257 -8.12 -14.90 5.63
C CYS A 257 -9.33 -15.75 5.20
N GLY A 258 -9.49 -15.93 3.89
CA GLY A 258 -10.48 -16.83 3.35
C GLY A 258 -10.13 -18.29 3.65
N GLU A 259 -11.11 -19.10 4.13
CA GLU A 259 -10.91 -20.53 4.40
C GLU A 259 -10.44 -21.30 3.16
N GLN A 260 -10.88 -20.89 1.97
CA GLN A 260 -10.55 -21.50 0.69
C GLN A 260 -9.54 -20.66 -0.13
N ASP A 261 -8.62 -19.95 0.55
CA ASP A 261 -7.63 -19.13 -0.13
C ASP A 261 -6.80 -19.97 -1.12
N ARG A 262 -6.97 -19.71 -2.43
CA ARG A 262 -6.32 -20.48 -3.50
C ARG A 262 -4.79 -20.37 -3.51
N LEU A 263 -4.23 -19.40 -2.79
CA LEU A 263 -2.78 -19.23 -2.64
C LEU A 263 -2.24 -19.99 -1.42
N GLY A 264 -3.13 -20.60 -0.61
CA GLY A 264 -2.76 -21.34 0.59
C GLY A 264 -2.37 -20.42 1.76
N LEU A 265 -2.78 -19.15 1.75
CA LEU A 265 -2.37 -18.19 2.78
C LEU A 265 -3.10 -18.35 4.11
N GLN A 266 -4.20 -19.12 4.17
CA GLN A 266 -4.86 -19.42 5.42
C GLN A 266 -3.94 -20.11 6.43
N GLU A 267 -3.07 -21.01 5.98
CA GLU A 267 -2.17 -21.74 6.89
C GLU A 267 -1.08 -20.84 7.51
N PRO A 268 -0.31 -20.02 6.75
CA PRO A 268 0.63 -19.09 7.39
C PRO A 268 -0.06 -18.00 8.23
N ASN A 269 -1.31 -17.59 7.92
CA ASN A 269 -2.06 -16.67 8.77
C ASN A 269 -2.49 -17.34 10.10
N LYS A 270 -2.92 -18.61 10.10
CA LYS A 270 -3.14 -19.39 11.33
C LYS A 270 -1.87 -19.53 12.17
N ALA A 271 -0.76 -19.88 11.52
CA ALA A 271 0.54 -19.98 12.20
C ALA A 271 0.98 -18.64 12.83
N PHE A 272 0.58 -17.54 12.20
CA PHE A 272 0.84 -16.21 12.74
C PHE A 272 -0.04 -15.87 13.94
N ASP A 273 -1.33 -16.24 13.92
CA ASP A 273 -2.24 -16.16 15.08
C ASP A 273 -1.68 -16.89 16.30
N GLU A 274 -1.27 -18.17 16.11
CA GLU A 274 -0.62 -18.94 17.16
C GLU A 274 0.65 -18.27 17.69
N LYS A 275 1.45 -17.67 16.80
CA LYS A 275 2.64 -16.94 17.18
C LYS A 275 2.32 -15.72 18.03
N LEU A 276 1.37 -14.88 17.62
CA LEU A 276 0.94 -13.71 18.39
C LEU A 276 0.40 -14.10 19.76
N THR A 277 -0.36 -15.17 19.83
CA THR A 277 -0.87 -15.75 21.09
C THR A 277 0.29 -16.17 22.01
N LYS A 278 1.28 -16.90 21.49
CA LYS A 278 2.47 -17.32 22.27
C LYS A 278 3.31 -16.12 22.76
N LEU A 279 3.34 -15.04 21.99
CA LEU A 279 4.02 -13.80 22.35
C LEU A 279 3.23 -12.93 23.36
N GLY A 280 1.98 -13.30 23.66
CA GLY A 280 1.07 -12.55 24.53
C GLY A 280 0.71 -11.18 23.95
N LEU A 281 0.54 -11.10 22.63
CA LEU A 281 0.04 -9.94 21.92
C LEU A 281 -1.46 -10.07 21.71
N ALA A 282 -2.24 -9.11 22.23
CA ALA A 282 -3.68 -9.07 22.00
C ALA A 282 -3.96 -8.77 20.52
N HIS A 283 -4.77 -9.61 19.89
CA HIS A 283 -5.14 -9.49 18.48
C HIS A 283 -6.50 -10.17 18.23
N GLU A 284 -7.08 -9.90 17.07
CA GLU A 284 -8.24 -10.60 16.54
C GLU A 284 -7.85 -11.28 15.23
N PHE A 285 -8.10 -12.58 15.12
CA PHE A 285 -7.92 -13.35 13.89
C PHE A 285 -9.20 -14.10 13.54
N HIS A 286 -9.55 -14.08 12.25
CA HIS A 286 -10.71 -14.78 11.74
C HIS A 286 -10.41 -15.52 10.44
N LEU A 287 -11.02 -16.69 10.30
CA LEU A 287 -11.19 -17.35 9.02
C LEU A 287 -12.66 -17.25 8.63
N PHE A 288 -12.92 -16.65 7.47
CA PHE A 288 -14.26 -16.56 6.94
C PHE A 288 -14.39 -17.39 5.67
N PRO A 289 -15.58 -17.91 5.35
CA PRO A 289 -15.84 -18.53 4.06
C PRO A 289 -15.45 -17.60 2.91
N GLY A 290 -14.68 -18.09 1.96
CA GLY A 290 -14.26 -17.32 0.79
C GLY A 290 -12.85 -17.62 0.31
N ASN A 291 -12.49 -17.00 -0.79
CA ASN A 291 -11.21 -17.21 -1.48
C ASN A 291 -10.28 -16.00 -1.30
N HIS A 292 -9.15 -15.99 -2.03
CA HIS A 292 -8.21 -14.87 -2.06
C HIS A 292 -8.71 -13.73 -2.94
N GLY A 293 -8.67 -12.50 -2.45
CA GLY A 293 -8.83 -11.32 -3.27
C GLY A 293 -9.90 -10.33 -2.80
N TRP A 294 -10.26 -9.44 -3.71
CA TRP A 294 -11.07 -8.26 -3.39
C TRP A 294 -12.53 -8.60 -3.03
N GLU A 295 -13.13 -9.58 -3.69
CA GLU A 295 -14.50 -10.03 -3.39
C GLU A 295 -14.60 -10.52 -1.95
N TYR A 296 -13.61 -11.34 -1.52
CA TYR A 296 -13.51 -11.77 -0.14
C TYR A 296 -13.36 -10.59 0.82
N MET A 297 -12.39 -9.70 0.56
CA MET A 297 -12.16 -8.53 1.41
C MET A 297 -13.43 -7.69 1.59
N ILE A 298 -14.17 -7.45 0.50
CA ILE A 298 -15.42 -6.66 0.53
C ILE A 298 -16.51 -7.38 1.33
N SER A 299 -16.60 -8.70 1.22
CA SER A 299 -17.62 -9.48 1.92
C SER A 299 -17.47 -9.47 3.45
N VAL A 300 -16.25 -9.21 3.95
CA VAL A 300 -15.91 -9.15 5.38
C VAL A 300 -15.47 -7.75 5.84
N ALA A 301 -15.65 -6.75 5.00
CA ALA A 301 -15.14 -5.39 5.23
C ALA A 301 -15.69 -4.75 6.52
N ASP A 302 -16.91 -5.04 6.89
CA ASP A 302 -17.54 -4.50 8.10
C ASP A 302 -16.75 -4.87 9.36
N HIS A 303 -16.26 -6.10 9.48
CA HIS A 303 -15.46 -6.54 10.63
C HIS A 303 -14.20 -5.66 10.79
N SER A 304 -13.38 -5.55 9.75
CA SER A 304 -12.11 -4.81 9.82
C SER A 304 -12.31 -3.30 9.97
N TYR A 305 -13.29 -2.70 9.26
CA TYR A 305 -13.54 -1.25 9.35
C TYR A 305 -14.21 -0.84 10.66
N MET A 306 -15.08 -1.68 11.24
CA MET A 306 -15.62 -1.44 12.57
C MET A 306 -14.55 -1.59 13.64
N PHE A 307 -13.69 -2.62 13.55
CA PHE A 307 -12.54 -2.78 14.43
C PHE A 307 -11.62 -1.54 14.38
N LEU A 308 -11.29 -1.09 13.18
CA LEU A 308 -10.47 0.10 12.97
C LEU A 308 -11.14 1.36 13.56
N TRP A 309 -12.42 1.59 13.28
CA TRP A 309 -13.16 2.74 13.76
C TRP A 309 -13.24 2.78 15.29
N ASN A 310 -13.54 1.67 15.93
CA ASN A 310 -13.64 1.55 17.38
C ASN A 310 -12.31 1.79 18.11
N ASN A 311 -11.19 1.67 17.39
CA ASN A 311 -9.85 1.87 17.94
C ASN A 311 -9.22 3.23 17.58
N PHE A 312 -9.85 4.07 16.79
CA PHE A 312 -9.44 5.45 16.66
C PHE A 312 -9.75 6.17 17.99
N LYS A 313 -8.70 6.50 18.72
CA LYS A 313 -8.80 7.32 19.94
C LYS A 313 -8.83 8.81 19.56
N ALA A 314 -9.92 9.26 18.97
CA ALA A 314 -10.12 10.69 18.80
C ALA A 314 -10.49 11.29 20.17
N ASP A 315 -9.87 12.39 20.52
CA ASP A 315 -10.23 13.18 21.71
C ASP A 315 -11.74 13.41 21.70
N GLY A 316 -12.49 12.71 22.51
CA GLY A 316 -13.94 12.59 22.73
C GLY A 316 -14.95 13.48 21.99
N LYS A 317 -14.48 14.41 21.15
CA LYS A 317 -15.30 15.36 20.37
C LYS A 317 -15.60 14.94 18.93
N HIS A 318 -14.95 13.89 18.42
CA HIS A 318 -15.01 13.55 16.98
C HIS A 318 -15.55 12.14 16.64
N THR A 319 -15.91 11.34 17.65
CA THR A 319 -16.35 9.94 17.47
C THR A 319 -17.86 9.75 17.52
N THR A 320 -18.67 10.82 17.55
CA THR A 320 -20.13 10.66 17.53
C THR A 320 -20.55 10.22 16.13
N PRO A 321 -21.22 9.06 15.97
CA PRO A 321 -21.88 8.70 14.72
C PRO A 321 -22.83 9.83 14.33
N VAL A 322 -22.83 10.23 13.07
CA VAL A 322 -23.86 11.14 12.54
C VAL A 322 -25.18 10.38 12.68
N ARG A 323 -25.98 10.70 13.67
CA ARG A 323 -27.37 10.22 13.73
C ARG A 323 -28.04 10.69 12.45
N SER A 324 -28.44 9.74 11.60
CA SER A 324 -29.38 10.03 10.52
C SER A 324 -30.58 10.73 11.14
N ARG A 325 -30.87 11.96 10.73
CA ARG A 325 -32.18 12.52 10.96
C ARG A 325 -33.15 11.62 10.19
N ALA A 326 -33.87 10.78 10.92
CA ALA A 326 -35.08 10.20 10.41
C ALA A 326 -35.95 11.39 9.98
N GLY A 327 -36.40 11.34 8.72
CA GLY A 327 -37.20 12.42 8.16
C GLY A 327 -38.47 12.66 8.97
N ASP A 328 -38.78 13.92 9.16
CA ASP A 328 -40.15 14.42 9.25
C ASP A 328 -40.65 14.79 7.85
#